data_6e0f661498283224244b9ad1cc9b8272
#
_entry.id   6e0f661498283224244b9ad1cc9b8272
#
_cell.length_a   1.000
_cell.length_b   1.000
_cell.length_c   1.000
_cell.angle_alpha   90.00
_cell.angle_beta   90.00
_cell.angle_gamma   90.00
#
_symmetry.space_group_name_H-M   'P 1'
#
loop_
_entity.id
_entity.type
_entity.pdbx_description
1 polymer ?
#
loop_
_entity_poly.entity_id
_entity_poly.type
_entity_poly.pdbx_seq_one_letter_code
_entity_poly.pdbx_strand_id
1 'polypeptide(L)'
;MEISALQKERANYQPKLPKALQGAVKVKEGAPTQSVDNQEDIKKLFPNTYGMPLVEFEPADSANNANMNVGVILSGGQAPGGHNVISGLFDEIKKLNPENKLYGFLMGPGGLVDHNYIEITEENLQAYRNTGGFDMIGSGRTKLEKEDQFEKGLEIIKKLNIKAIVIIGGDDSNTNACVLAEYYAAKNYGIQVIGCPKTIDGDLKNDQIETSFGFDTATKTYSELIGNIERDCNSARKYWHFVKLMGRSASHIALECALQTQPNICLISEEIQAKDQTLNDIVEYIADIVAYRAAEGKNFGVVLIPEGLIEFIPAIGRLIQELNDLLAAHGADYMNLDKDAQRKYILEHLSTENKATFETLPEGVARQLSLDRDPHGNVQVSLIETEKLISEMVATKLDQWKKEGKYKGKFAAQHHFFGYEGRCAAPSNFDADYCYALGSSAAQLIANGKTGYMAIVKNTTAGTDQWKAGGVPITMMMNMERRNGEMKPVIRKALVELDGAPFKSFSTQREKWAKETCYVYPGPIQYWGPSSVCDQTTKTLELEQQK
;
A
#
# COMPACT_ATOMS: atom_id res chain seq x y z
N MET A 1 -0.16 -18.71 22.02
CA MET A 1 -1.43 -18.31 21.36
C MET A 1 -2.16 -19.59 20.93
N GLU A 2 -3.44 -19.71 21.19
CA GLU A 2 -4.21 -20.86 20.71
C GLU A 2 -4.51 -20.65 19.22
N ILE A 3 -4.12 -21.64 18.39
CA ILE A 3 -4.24 -21.58 16.94
C ILE A 3 -5.45 -22.43 16.53
N SER A 4 -6.35 -21.85 15.72
CA SER A 4 -7.54 -22.57 15.22
C SER A 4 -7.15 -23.76 14.32
N ALA A 5 -8.07 -24.72 14.17
CA ALA A 5 -7.84 -25.87 13.28
C ALA A 5 -7.59 -25.42 11.83
N LEU A 6 -8.35 -24.40 11.36
CA LEU A 6 -8.18 -23.87 10.00
C LEU A 6 -6.81 -23.19 9.82
N GLN A 7 -6.34 -22.47 10.83
CA GLN A 7 -5.00 -21.85 10.79
C GLN A 7 -3.89 -22.91 10.77
N LYS A 8 -4.06 -24.02 11.48
CA LYS A 8 -3.11 -25.15 11.43
C LYS A 8 -3.03 -25.77 10.03
N GLU A 9 -4.18 -25.96 9.38
CA GLU A 9 -4.21 -26.43 7.99
C GLU A 9 -3.58 -25.40 7.04
N ARG A 10 -3.87 -24.11 7.23
CA ARG A 10 -3.27 -23.03 6.43
C ARG A 10 -1.75 -23.02 6.55
N ALA A 11 -1.20 -23.25 7.73
CA ALA A 11 0.24 -23.32 7.96
C ALA A 11 0.95 -24.41 7.15
N ASN A 12 0.22 -25.46 6.73
CA ASN A 12 0.76 -26.55 5.90
C ASN A 12 0.89 -26.18 4.42
N TYR A 13 0.29 -25.07 3.97
CA TYR A 13 0.47 -24.62 2.59
C TYR A 13 1.95 -24.33 2.32
N GLN A 14 2.47 -24.94 1.27
CA GLN A 14 3.85 -24.73 0.83
C GLN A 14 3.86 -23.70 -0.30
N PRO A 15 4.35 -22.46 -0.05
CA PRO A 15 4.46 -21.46 -1.08
C PRO A 15 5.34 -21.93 -2.24
N LYS A 16 4.90 -21.63 -3.45
CA LYS A 16 5.62 -21.97 -4.68
C LYS A 16 6.73 -20.95 -4.95
N LEU A 17 7.81 -21.41 -5.57
CA LEU A 17 8.94 -20.56 -5.96
C LEU A 17 9.12 -20.51 -7.48
N PRO A 18 9.58 -19.38 -8.03
CA PRO A 18 10.10 -19.32 -9.39
C PRO A 18 11.19 -20.37 -9.62
N LYS A 19 11.25 -20.93 -10.83
CA LYS A 19 12.22 -21.96 -11.18
C LYS A 19 13.68 -21.55 -10.84
N ALA A 20 14.03 -20.30 -11.01
CA ALA A 20 15.36 -19.79 -10.70
C ALA A 20 15.73 -19.89 -9.20
N LEU A 21 14.74 -19.85 -8.28
CA LEU A 21 14.95 -19.91 -6.83
C LEU A 21 14.84 -21.32 -6.24
N GLN A 22 14.42 -22.32 -7.01
CA GLN A 22 14.25 -23.69 -6.51
C GLN A 22 15.57 -24.41 -6.24
N GLY A 23 16.66 -24.03 -6.94
CA GLY A 23 17.99 -24.63 -6.86
C GLY A 23 19.08 -23.64 -6.46
N ALA A 24 20.28 -23.89 -6.96
CA ALA A 24 21.40 -22.95 -6.90
C ALA A 24 21.14 -21.77 -7.83
N VAL A 25 21.58 -20.58 -7.43
CA VAL A 25 21.28 -19.31 -8.09
C VAL A 25 22.56 -18.61 -8.50
N LYS A 26 22.59 -18.07 -9.70
CA LYS A 26 23.56 -17.06 -10.16
C LYS A 26 22.87 -15.75 -10.52
N VAL A 27 23.60 -14.67 -10.39
CA VAL A 27 23.16 -13.32 -10.73
C VAL A 27 23.53 -13.00 -12.17
N LYS A 28 22.55 -12.49 -12.91
CA LYS A 28 22.74 -11.84 -14.20
C LYS A 28 22.52 -10.34 -14.05
N GLU A 29 23.55 -9.56 -14.29
CA GLU A 29 23.46 -8.10 -14.26
C GLU A 29 23.00 -7.55 -15.61
N GLY A 30 22.05 -6.61 -15.56
CA GLY A 30 21.58 -5.86 -16.70
C GLY A 30 22.36 -4.58 -16.97
N ALA A 31 21.72 -3.62 -17.62
CA ALA A 31 22.31 -2.31 -17.85
C ALA A 31 22.30 -1.46 -16.54
N PRO A 32 23.24 -0.50 -16.41
CA PRO A 32 23.17 0.53 -15.37
C PRO A 32 21.85 1.29 -15.42
N THR A 33 21.36 1.67 -14.24
CA THR A 33 20.05 2.33 -14.11
C THR A 33 20.21 3.83 -13.83
N GLN A 34 19.11 4.56 -14.00
CA GLN A 34 18.99 5.97 -13.62
C GLN A 34 17.70 6.18 -12.84
N SER A 35 17.65 7.21 -12.00
CA SER A 35 16.42 7.58 -11.31
C SER A 35 15.32 8.05 -12.27
N VAL A 36 14.08 7.92 -11.82
CA VAL A 36 12.90 8.31 -12.63
C VAL A 36 12.96 9.77 -13.06
N ASP A 37 13.40 10.65 -12.13
CA ASP A 37 13.53 12.08 -12.34
C ASP A 37 14.64 12.65 -11.43
N ASN A 38 14.99 13.94 -11.56
CA ASN A 38 15.97 14.65 -10.75
C ASN A 38 17.31 13.88 -10.63
N GLN A 39 17.80 13.34 -11.74
CA GLN A 39 18.92 12.37 -11.78
C GLN A 39 20.19 12.89 -11.11
N GLU A 40 20.54 14.16 -11.35
CA GLU A 40 21.75 14.76 -10.78
C GLU A 40 21.64 14.94 -9.25
N ASP A 41 20.46 15.32 -8.75
CA ASP A 41 20.22 15.47 -7.32
C ASP A 41 20.26 14.11 -6.61
N ILE A 42 19.59 13.10 -7.18
CA ILE A 42 19.60 11.73 -6.62
C ILE A 42 21.00 11.16 -6.64
N LYS A 43 21.75 11.31 -7.74
CA LYS A 43 23.16 10.86 -7.84
C LYS A 43 24.07 11.53 -6.81
N LYS A 44 23.83 12.82 -6.54
CA LYS A 44 24.60 13.57 -5.53
C LYS A 44 24.32 13.07 -4.12
N LEU A 45 23.06 12.70 -3.84
CA LEU A 45 22.63 12.19 -2.53
C LEU A 45 23.06 10.73 -2.30
N PHE A 46 23.14 9.92 -3.36
CA PHE A 46 23.41 8.49 -3.30
C PHE A 46 24.61 8.08 -4.19
N PRO A 47 25.81 8.67 -4.01
CA PRO A 47 26.94 8.44 -4.91
C PRO A 47 27.45 6.98 -4.94
N ASN A 48 27.22 6.19 -3.89
CA ASN A 48 27.67 4.80 -3.79
C ASN A 48 26.61 3.78 -4.27
N THR A 49 25.32 4.16 -4.30
CA THR A 49 24.22 3.27 -4.66
C THR A 49 23.48 3.69 -5.92
N TYR A 50 23.82 4.83 -6.52
CA TYR A 50 23.26 5.30 -7.78
C TYR A 50 23.89 4.58 -8.99
N GLY A 51 23.07 4.29 -9.99
CA GLY A 51 23.53 3.76 -11.28
C GLY A 51 23.83 2.26 -11.27
N MET A 52 23.57 1.56 -10.20
CA MET A 52 23.73 0.11 -10.14
C MET A 52 22.84 -0.60 -11.18
N PRO A 53 23.24 -1.79 -11.72
CA PRO A 53 22.48 -2.51 -12.72
C PRO A 53 21.25 -3.18 -12.15
N LEU A 54 20.26 -3.46 -12.99
CA LEU A 54 19.20 -4.43 -12.69
C LEU A 54 19.81 -5.82 -12.48
N VAL A 55 19.20 -6.61 -11.62
CA VAL A 55 19.64 -7.98 -11.31
C VAL A 55 18.49 -8.95 -11.58
N GLU A 56 18.77 -9.99 -12.35
CA GLU A 56 17.88 -11.14 -12.56
C GLU A 56 18.58 -12.42 -12.08
N PHE A 57 17.83 -13.33 -11.48
CA PHE A 57 18.35 -14.63 -11.04
C PHE A 57 18.16 -15.68 -12.13
N GLU A 58 19.22 -16.47 -12.33
CA GLU A 58 19.20 -17.63 -13.20
C GLU A 58 19.66 -18.87 -12.42
N PRO A 59 19.21 -20.09 -12.81
CA PRO A 59 19.72 -21.33 -12.24
C PRO A 59 21.25 -21.44 -12.39
N ALA A 60 21.92 -21.99 -11.37
CA ALA A 60 23.36 -22.24 -11.36
C ALA A 60 23.65 -23.72 -11.09
N ASP A 61 24.86 -24.16 -11.43
CA ASP A 61 25.32 -25.54 -11.23
C ASP A 61 25.75 -25.83 -9.78
N SER A 62 26.13 -24.80 -9.03
CA SER A 62 26.59 -24.92 -7.64
C SER A 62 26.00 -23.81 -6.76
N ALA A 63 25.63 -24.17 -5.53
CA ALA A 63 25.11 -23.22 -4.54
C ALA A 63 26.22 -22.31 -3.99
N ASN A 64 25.86 -21.07 -3.70
CA ASN A 64 26.69 -20.16 -2.92
C ASN A 64 26.46 -20.45 -1.43
N ASN A 65 27.45 -21.04 -0.74
CA ASN A 65 27.38 -21.35 0.68
C ASN A 65 27.72 -20.11 1.54
N ALA A 66 26.97 -19.04 1.36
CA ALA A 66 27.24 -17.79 2.08
C ALA A 66 27.01 -17.95 3.60
N ASN A 67 28.03 -17.59 4.38
CA ASN A 67 27.90 -17.46 5.84
C ASN A 67 27.44 -16.04 6.17
N MET A 68 26.19 -15.89 6.61
CA MET A 68 25.58 -14.59 6.86
C MET A 68 24.49 -14.67 7.94
N ASN A 69 24.59 -13.82 8.96
CA ASN A 69 23.46 -13.52 9.80
C ASN A 69 22.71 -12.32 9.20
N VAL A 70 21.38 -12.36 9.26
CA VAL A 70 20.52 -11.34 8.67
C VAL A 70 19.60 -10.75 9.72
N GLY A 71 19.40 -9.43 9.70
CA GLY A 71 18.36 -8.76 10.47
C GLY A 71 17.16 -8.46 9.59
N VAL A 72 15.93 -8.59 10.11
CA VAL A 72 14.70 -8.25 9.39
C VAL A 72 13.84 -7.28 10.18
N ILE A 73 13.23 -6.33 9.48
CA ILE A 73 12.39 -5.26 10.04
C ILE A 73 11.10 -5.19 9.25
N LEU A 74 9.95 -5.23 9.97
CA LEU A 74 8.64 -4.87 9.41
C LEU A 74 8.37 -3.39 9.65
N SER A 75 8.20 -2.60 8.58
CA SER A 75 8.09 -1.14 8.68
C SER A 75 6.78 -0.61 8.09
N GLY A 76 6.16 0.32 8.81
CA GLY A 76 4.93 0.99 8.42
C GLY A 76 3.65 0.20 8.72
N GLY A 77 2.58 0.49 7.99
CA GLY A 77 1.30 -0.21 8.13
C GLY A 77 1.38 -1.67 7.71
N GLN A 78 0.54 -2.51 8.31
CA GLN A 78 0.50 -3.94 8.03
C GLN A 78 -0.01 -4.23 6.60
N ALA A 79 0.38 -5.38 6.08
CA ALA A 79 -0.10 -5.92 4.81
C ALA A 79 -0.04 -7.46 4.85
N PRO A 80 -0.98 -8.18 4.21
CA PRO A 80 -0.94 -9.63 4.14
C PRO A 80 0.33 -10.14 3.46
N GLY A 81 1.02 -11.10 4.08
CA GLY A 81 2.21 -11.71 3.50
C GLY A 81 3.54 -11.33 4.13
N GLY A 82 3.57 -10.40 5.10
CA GLY A 82 4.81 -10.03 5.79
C GLY A 82 5.51 -11.23 6.45
N HIS A 83 4.76 -12.11 7.08
CA HIS A 83 5.30 -13.35 7.66
C HIS A 83 5.81 -14.33 6.59
N ASN A 84 5.22 -14.30 5.39
CA ASN A 84 5.70 -15.11 4.26
C ASN A 84 7.03 -14.58 3.69
N VAL A 85 7.26 -13.27 3.69
CA VAL A 85 8.57 -12.71 3.35
C VAL A 85 9.62 -13.17 4.37
N ILE A 86 9.30 -13.10 5.66
CA ILE A 86 10.19 -13.60 6.73
C ILE A 86 10.46 -15.09 6.56
N SER A 87 9.43 -15.91 6.26
CA SER A 87 9.57 -17.35 6.04
C SER A 87 10.46 -17.65 4.84
N GLY A 88 10.25 -16.99 3.70
CA GLY A 88 11.08 -17.16 2.51
C GLY A 88 12.53 -16.75 2.73
N LEU A 89 12.74 -15.65 3.46
CA LEU A 89 14.09 -15.21 3.86
C LEU A 89 14.76 -16.23 4.77
N PHE A 90 14.07 -16.70 5.80
CA PHE A 90 14.58 -17.70 6.76
C PHE A 90 14.95 -19.01 6.07
N ASP A 91 14.03 -19.56 5.30
CA ASP A 91 14.24 -20.85 4.65
C ASP A 91 15.40 -20.77 3.64
N GLU A 92 15.51 -19.68 2.88
CA GLU A 92 16.59 -19.52 1.89
C GLU A 92 17.95 -19.30 2.56
N ILE A 93 18.08 -18.51 3.64
CA ILE A 93 19.37 -18.36 4.33
C ILE A 93 19.81 -19.67 5.01
N LYS A 94 18.85 -20.47 5.50
CA LYS A 94 19.13 -21.81 6.06
C LYS A 94 19.53 -22.81 4.98
N LYS A 95 18.94 -22.74 3.80
CA LYS A 95 19.33 -23.55 2.63
C LYS A 95 20.74 -23.21 2.16
N LEU A 96 21.13 -21.92 2.16
CA LEU A 96 22.47 -21.48 1.81
C LEU A 96 23.51 -21.96 2.84
N ASN A 97 23.21 -21.85 4.13
CA ASN A 97 24.03 -22.40 5.21
C ASN A 97 23.18 -22.60 6.46
N PRO A 98 23.07 -23.83 7.00
CA PRO A 98 22.27 -24.13 8.20
C PRO A 98 22.68 -23.33 9.45
N GLU A 99 23.91 -22.85 9.53
CA GLU A 99 24.43 -22.03 10.65
C GLU A 99 23.97 -20.57 10.59
N ASN A 100 23.45 -20.11 9.46
CA ASN A 100 22.95 -18.75 9.31
C ASN A 100 21.79 -18.48 10.28
N LYS A 101 21.77 -17.26 10.85
CA LYS A 101 20.76 -16.82 11.80
C LYS A 101 19.95 -15.65 11.24
N LEU A 102 18.66 -15.63 11.57
CA LEU A 102 17.76 -14.53 11.28
C LEU A 102 17.36 -13.85 12.60
N TYR A 103 17.52 -12.54 12.67
CA TYR A 103 17.11 -11.72 13.82
C TYR A 103 15.97 -10.79 13.41
N GLY A 104 14.85 -10.85 14.12
CA GLY A 104 13.73 -9.94 13.94
C GLY A 104 13.82 -8.75 14.90
N PHE A 105 13.92 -7.53 14.39
CA PHE A 105 13.89 -6.31 15.21
C PHE A 105 12.44 -5.96 15.56
N LEU A 106 12.16 -5.81 16.86
CA LEU A 106 10.81 -5.65 17.36
C LEU A 106 10.28 -4.22 17.15
N MET A 107 8.99 -4.13 16.83
CA MET A 107 8.26 -2.86 16.67
C MET A 107 8.84 -1.94 15.60
N GLY A 108 9.38 -2.53 14.53
CA GLY A 108 9.86 -1.80 13.35
C GLY A 108 11.30 -1.27 13.47
N PRO A 109 11.63 -0.18 12.72
CA PRO A 109 13.00 0.35 12.70
C PRO A 109 13.51 0.84 14.07
N GLY A 110 12.61 1.20 14.98
CA GLY A 110 12.97 1.55 16.37
C GLY A 110 13.68 0.42 17.09
N GLY A 111 13.29 -0.84 16.84
CA GLY A 111 13.93 -2.00 17.45
C GLY A 111 15.42 -2.16 17.12
N LEU A 112 15.85 -1.71 15.92
CA LEU A 112 17.25 -1.65 15.56
C LEU A 112 18.03 -0.62 16.41
N VAL A 113 17.44 0.56 16.62
CA VAL A 113 18.04 1.66 17.40
C VAL A 113 18.07 1.34 18.89
N ASP A 114 17.01 0.71 19.39
CA ASP A 114 16.83 0.40 20.81
C ASP A 114 17.40 -0.98 21.20
N HIS A 115 18.04 -1.67 20.25
CA HIS A 115 18.60 -3.03 20.42
C HIS A 115 17.57 -4.05 20.91
N ASN A 116 16.32 -3.91 20.44
CA ASN A 116 15.21 -4.78 20.80
C ASN A 116 14.92 -5.77 19.69
N TYR A 117 15.22 -7.05 19.91
CA TYR A 117 15.17 -8.09 18.89
C TYR A 117 14.90 -9.47 19.45
N ILE A 118 14.52 -10.39 18.58
CA ILE A 118 14.47 -11.84 18.85
C ILE A 118 15.28 -12.59 17.77
N GLU A 119 15.82 -13.75 18.11
CA GLU A 119 16.29 -14.72 17.11
C GLU A 119 15.07 -15.45 16.55
N ILE A 120 14.91 -15.44 15.23
CA ILE A 120 13.85 -16.19 14.54
C ILE A 120 14.37 -17.60 14.31
N THR A 121 13.65 -18.57 14.88
CA THR A 121 13.94 -20.01 14.78
C THR A 121 12.80 -20.72 14.07
N GLU A 122 13.03 -21.94 13.57
CA GLU A 122 11.94 -22.73 12.98
C GLU A 122 10.76 -22.90 13.93
N GLU A 123 11.04 -23.12 15.23
CA GLU A 123 10.01 -23.32 16.24
C GLU A 123 9.08 -22.10 16.39
N ASN A 124 9.65 -20.88 16.49
CA ASN A 124 8.83 -19.70 16.66
C ASN A 124 8.23 -19.18 15.35
N LEU A 125 8.84 -19.49 14.20
CA LEU A 125 8.33 -19.12 12.87
C LEU A 125 7.12 -19.95 12.46
N GLN A 126 7.08 -21.22 12.84
CA GLN A 126 6.03 -22.15 12.40
C GLN A 126 4.61 -21.67 12.71
N ALA A 127 4.43 -20.99 13.84
CA ALA A 127 3.13 -20.43 14.23
C ALA A 127 2.65 -19.27 13.33
N TYR A 128 3.57 -18.67 12.57
CA TYR A 128 3.31 -17.49 11.74
C TYR A 128 3.32 -17.78 10.24
N ARG A 129 3.69 -19.00 9.81
CA ARG A 129 3.65 -19.36 8.40
C ARG A 129 2.26 -19.19 7.82
N ASN A 130 2.16 -18.45 6.69
CA ASN A 130 0.91 -18.15 5.98
C ASN A 130 -0.15 -17.43 6.82
N THR A 131 0.26 -16.66 7.83
CA THR A 131 -0.64 -15.84 8.64
C THR A 131 -0.67 -14.39 8.17
N GLY A 132 -1.79 -13.71 8.45
CA GLY A 132 -1.89 -12.26 8.30
C GLY A 132 -1.25 -11.51 9.46
N GLY A 133 -1.29 -10.17 9.40
CA GLY A 133 -0.72 -9.32 10.43
C GLY A 133 0.81 -9.25 10.40
N PHE A 134 1.37 -8.57 11.41
CA PHE A 134 2.81 -8.38 11.62
C PHE A 134 3.23 -8.72 13.06
N ASP A 135 2.41 -9.51 13.75
CA ASP A 135 2.49 -9.72 15.20
C ASP A 135 3.64 -10.64 15.64
N MET A 136 4.36 -11.27 14.72
CA MET A 136 5.57 -12.02 15.05
C MET A 136 6.66 -11.12 15.66
N ILE A 137 6.91 -9.97 15.04
CA ILE A 137 7.93 -9.00 15.48
C ILE A 137 7.37 -7.58 15.62
N GLY A 138 6.08 -7.38 15.33
CA GLY A 138 5.45 -6.08 15.31
C GLY A 138 5.96 -5.19 14.18
N SER A 139 5.38 -4.01 14.02
CA SER A 139 5.85 -3.00 13.08
C SER A 139 5.84 -1.60 13.69
N GLY A 140 6.60 -0.68 13.12
CA GLY A 140 6.67 0.70 13.58
C GLY A 140 6.98 1.67 12.44
N ARG A 141 6.84 2.97 12.74
CA ARG A 141 7.03 4.06 11.77
C ARG A 141 8.23 4.95 12.13
N THR A 142 9.14 4.48 12.98
CA THR A 142 10.38 5.20 13.30
C THR A 142 11.17 5.45 12.03
N LYS A 143 11.47 6.71 11.76
CA LYS A 143 12.29 7.11 10.62
C LYS A 143 13.76 7.02 11.00
N LEU A 144 14.54 6.33 10.19
CA LEU A 144 15.99 6.28 10.33
C LEU A 144 16.60 7.36 9.42
N GLU A 145 16.88 8.54 9.96
CA GLU A 145 17.37 9.69 9.21
C GLU A 145 18.64 10.33 9.82
N LYS A 146 18.96 10.00 11.06
CA LYS A 146 20.03 10.63 11.82
C LYS A 146 21.22 9.70 11.97
N GLU A 147 22.41 10.27 11.90
CA GLU A 147 23.67 9.53 12.04
C GLU A 147 23.79 8.78 13.38
N ASP A 148 23.30 9.37 14.49
CA ASP A 148 23.26 8.71 15.80
C ASP A 148 22.39 7.45 15.83
N GLN A 149 21.28 7.44 15.07
CA GLN A 149 20.42 6.26 14.90
C GLN A 149 21.14 5.16 14.10
N PHE A 150 21.87 5.55 13.05
CA PHE A 150 22.64 4.61 12.21
C PHE A 150 23.77 3.96 12.99
N GLU A 151 24.50 4.74 13.80
CA GLU A 151 25.59 4.22 14.64
C GLU A 151 25.10 3.31 15.76
N LYS A 152 23.98 3.66 16.43
CA LYS A 152 23.34 2.76 17.41
C LYS A 152 22.90 1.43 16.77
N GLY A 153 22.30 1.51 15.58
CA GLY A 153 21.97 0.30 14.82
C GLY A 153 23.21 -0.51 14.46
N LEU A 154 24.31 0.13 14.11
CA LEU A 154 25.56 -0.54 13.79
C LEU A 154 26.17 -1.29 14.98
N GLU A 155 26.00 -0.81 16.22
CA GLU A 155 26.49 -1.49 17.43
C GLU A 155 25.87 -2.88 17.55
N ILE A 156 24.54 -2.99 17.42
CA ILE A 156 23.85 -4.29 17.53
C ILE A 156 24.12 -5.18 16.31
N ILE A 157 24.23 -4.62 15.12
CA ILE A 157 24.62 -5.34 13.90
C ILE A 157 25.98 -6.01 14.09
N LYS A 158 26.98 -5.29 14.60
CA LYS A 158 28.31 -5.84 14.90
C LYS A 158 28.26 -6.89 16.00
N LYS A 159 27.53 -6.64 17.09
CA LYS A 159 27.37 -7.58 18.21
C LYS A 159 26.82 -8.93 17.78
N LEU A 160 25.84 -8.95 16.87
CA LEU A 160 25.17 -10.15 16.36
C LEU A 160 25.85 -10.73 15.10
N ASN A 161 26.96 -10.14 14.66
CA ASN A 161 27.63 -10.49 13.40
C ASN A 161 26.69 -10.51 12.19
N ILE A 162 25.75 -9.55 12.14
CA ILE A 162 24.81 -9.38 11.04
C ILE A 162 25.55 -8.82 9.80
N LYS A 163 25.31 -9.43 8.65
CA LYS A 163 25.85 -9.01 7.35
C LYS A 163 24.90 -8.13 6.58
N ALA A 164 23.62 -8.29 6.80
CA ALA A 164 22.60 -7.55 6.06
C ALA A 164 21.36 -7.26 6.90
N ILE A 165 20.70 -6.15 6.58
CA ILE A 165 19.38 -5.79 7.08
C ILE A 165 18.37 -5.86 5.92
N VAL A 166 17.26 -6.55 6.12
CA VAL A 166 16.11 -6.57 5.21
C VAL A 166 15.00 -5.71 5.78
N ILE A 167 14.59 -4.69 5.03
CA ILE A 167 13.50 -3.78 5.41
C ILE A 167 12.28 -4.09 4.55
N ILE A 168 11.24 -4.60 5.19
CA ILE A 168 9.96 -4.93 4.57
C ILE A 168 9.02 -3.74 4.80
N GLY A 169 8.75 -2.94 3.77
CA GLY A 169 7.99 -1.72 3.94
C GLY A 169 7.53 -1.06 2.65
N GLY A 170 6.78 0.04 2.78
CA GLY A 170 6.31 0.86 1.67
C GLY A 170 7.40 1.77 1.08
N ASP A 171 6.97 2.76 0.31
CA ASP A 171 7.84 3.75 -0.34
C ASP A 171 8.76 4.48 0.64
N ASP A 172 8.22 5.06 1.71
CA ASP A 172 9.02 5.77 2.73
C ASP A 172 10.04 4.84 3.43
N SER A 173 9.62 3.60 3.74
CA SER A 173 10.51 2.63 4.40
C SER A 173 11.65 2.16 3.50
N ASN A 174 11.37 1.98 2.21
CA ASN A 174 12.39 1.61 1.23
C ASN A 174 13.28 2.80 0.85
N THR A 175 12.76 4.03 0.90
CA THR A 175 13.60 5.24 0.83
C THR A 175 14.59 5.26 2.00
N ASN A 176 14.15 5.00 3.22
CA ASN A 176 15.04 4.87 4.39
C ASN A 176 16.04 3.70 4.25
N ALA A 177 15.62 2.57 3.66
CA ALA A 177 16.54 1.47 3.36
C ALA A 177 17.67 1.91 2.43
N CYS A 178 17.36 2.72 1.41
CA CYS A 178 18.38 3.29 0.51
C CYS A 178 19.33 4.25 1.22
N VAL A 179 18.81 5.13 2.08
CA VAL A 179 19.63 6.05 2.89
C VAL A 179 20.58 5.27 3.80
N LEU A 180 20.09 4.22 4.45
CA LEU A 180 20.91 3.37 5.31
C LEU A 180 21.97 2.59 4.50
N ALA A 181 21.61 2.07 3.32
CA ALA A 181 22.54 1.41 2.40
C ALA A 181 23.67 2.35 1.96
N GLU A 182 23.31 3.58 1.58
CA GLU A 182 24.26 4.62 1.18
C GLU A 182 25.24 4.96 2.33
N TYR A 183 24.70 5.15 3.54
CA TYR A 183 25.51 5.45 4.72
C TYR A 183 26.53 4.35 5.01
N TYR A 184 26.10 3.09 5.04
CA TYR A 184 27.01 1.96 5.31
C TYR A 184 28.02 1.74 4.18
N ALA A 185 27.63 1.97 2.93
CA ALA A 185 28.55 1.92 1.80
C ALA A 185 29.61 3.02 1.86
N ALA A 186 29.21 4.28 2.13
CA ALA A 186 30.11 5.42 2.26
C ALA A 186 31.14 5.25 3.39
N LYS A 187 30.77 4.60 4.48
CA LYS A 187 31.64 4.31 5.63
C LYS A 187 32.44 3.00 5.48
N ASN A 188 32.23 2.23 4.39
CA ASN A 188 32.85 0.92 4.15
C ASN A 188 32.63 -0.09 5.30
N TYR A 189 31.46 -0.08 5.92
CA TYR A 189 31.14 -1.01 7.02
C TYR A 189 30.89 -2.45 6.57
N GLY A 190 30.70 -2.67 5.27
CA GLY A 190 30.42 -4.00 4.71
C GLY A 190 29.06 -4.57 5.06
N ILE A 191 28.13 -3.74 5.52
CA ILE A 191 26.75 -4.12 5.83
C ILE A 191 25.86 -3.82 4.62
N GLN A 192 25.08 -4.83 4.23
CA GLN A 192 24.15 -4.73 3.12
C GLN A 192 22.75 -4.34 3.62
N VAL A 193 22.00 -3.60 2.81
CA VAL A 193 20.59 -3.28 3.08
C VAL A 193 19.75 -3.60 1.86
N ILE A 194 18.72 -4.42 2.05
CA ILE A 194 17.79 -4.85 1.00
C ILE A 194 16.37 -4.47 1.41
N GLY A 195 15.60 -3.93 0.46
CA GLY A 195 14.18 -3.63 0.61
C GLY A 195 13.28 -4.73 0.06
N CYS A 196 12.05 -4.80 0.57
CA CYS A 196 10.96 -5.58 -0.02
C CYS A 196 9.73 -4.68 -0.19
N PRO A 197 9.05 -4.73 -1.36
CA PRO A 197 7.95 -3.82 -1.69
C PRO A 197 6.66 -4.23 -0.99
N LYS A 198 6.27 -3.48 0.05
CA LYS A 198 5.06 -3.71 0.83
C LYS A 198 4.13 -2.50 0.76
N THR A 199 2.94 -2.67 0.23
CA THR A 199 1.79 -1.79 0.45
C THR A 199 0.52 -2.45 -0.06
N ILE A 200 -0.59 -2.29 0.64
CA ILE A 200 -1.89 -2.69 0.11
C ILE A 200 -2.42 -1.67 -0.91
N ASP A 201 -1.89 -0.44 -0.93
CA ASP A 201 -2.43 0.67 -1.73
C ASP A 201 -2.20 0.50 -3.25
N GLY A 202 -1.27 -0.38 -3.65
CA GLY A 202 -0.94 -0.62 -5.05
C GLY A 202 -0.11 0.48 -5.72
N ASP A 203 0.33 1.48 -4.93
CA ASP A 203 1.04 2.67 -5.40
C ASP A 203 2.57 2.51 -5.50
N LEU A 204 3.13 1.43 -4.97
CA LEU A 204 4.53 1.04 -5.17
C LEU A 204 4.60 0.08 -6.38
N LYS A 205 4.55 0.67 -7.56
CA LYS A 205 4.45 -0.02 -8.84
C LYS A 205 5.22 0.74 -9.92
N ASN A 206 5.90 0.00 -10.80
CA ASN A 206 6.61 0.52 -11.97
C ASN A 206 6.96 -0.63 -12.94
N ASP A 207 7.74 -0.39 -13.98
CA ASP A 207 8.16 -1.41 -14.95
C ASP A 207 8.92 -2.61 -14.34
N GLN A 208 9.46 -2.48 -13.12
CA GLN A 208 10.20 -3.52 -12.43
C GLN A 208 9.41 -4.15 -11.28
N ILE A 209 8.43 -3.46 -10.73
CA ILE A 209 7.54 -3.92 -9.68
C ILE A 209 6.11 -3.92 -10.24
N GLU A 210 5.63 -5.08 -10.64
CA GLU A 210 4.29 -5.22 -11.24
C GLU A 210 3.18 -5.06 -10.20
N THR A 211 3.47 -5.47 -8.96
CA THR A 211 2.57 -5.31 -7.80
C THR A 211 3.40 -5.28 -6.51
N SER A 212 2.92 -4.59 -5.50
CA SER A 212 3.42 -4.70 -4.12
C SER A 212 2.63 -5.74 -3.35
N PHE A 213 3.28 -6.45 -2.42
CA PHE A 213 2.58 -7.49 -1.69
C PHE A 213 1.51 -6.93 -0.73
N GLY A 214 0.47 -7.71 -0.55
CA GLY A 214 -0.69 -7.38 0.26
C GLY A 214 -1.83 -6.73 -0.52
N PHE A 215 -1.57 -6.15 -1.69
CA PHE A 215 -2.60 -5.59 -2.56
C PHE A 215 -3.59 -6.67 -3.04
N ASP A 216 -3.09 -7.80 -3.52
CA ASP A 216 -3.92 -8.91 -4.00
C ASP A 216 -4.88 -9.42 -2.91
N THR A 217 -4.37 -9.71 -1.74
CA THR A 217 -5.18 -10.20 -0.62
C THR A 217 -6.17 -9.16 -0.13
N ALA A 218 -5.73 -7.91 0.06
CA ALA A 218 -6.60 -6.84 0.56
C ALA A 218 -7.77 -6.58 -0.40
N THR A 219 -7.50 -6.49 -1.70
CA THR A 219 -8.56 -6.27 -2.71
C THR A 219 -9.50 -7.45 -2.83
N LYS A 220 -9.02 -8.69 -2.73
CA LYS A 220 -9.86 -9.88 -2.69
C LYS A 220 -10.75 -9.92 -1.44
N THR A 221 -10.19 -9.57 -0.27
CA THR A 221 -10.96 -9.46 0.99
C THR A 221 -12.07 -8.42 0.86
N TYR A 222 -11.75 -7.23 0.36
CA TYR A 222 -12.75 -6.18 0.19
C TYR A 222 -13.78 -6.54 -0.88
N SER A 223 -13.38 -7.17 -1.98
CA SER A 223 -14.30 -7.61 -3.03
C SER A 223 -15.29 -8.68 -2.55
N GLU A 224 -14.84 -9.59 -1.68
CA GLU A 224 -15.76 -10.53 -1.01
C GLU A 224 -16.79 -9.79 -0.18
N LEU A 225 -16.36 -8.84 0.67
CA LEU A 225 -17.25 -8.06 1.54
C LEU A 225 -18.22 -7.19 0.72
N ILE A 226 -17.74 -6.55 -0.35
CA ILE A 226 -18.57 -5.77 -1.27
C ILE A 226 -19.60 -6.67 -1.94
N GLY A 227 -19.20 -7.83 -2.45
CA GLY A 227 -20.11 -8.79 -3.07
C GLY A 227 -21.21 -9.27 -2.09
N ASN A 228 -20.90 -9.44 -0.81
CA ASN A 228 -21.89 -9.76 0.22
C ASN A 228 -22.87 -8.61 0.45
N ILE A 229 -22.40 -7.36 0.47
CA ILE A 229 -23.22 -6.14 0.55
C ILE A 229 -24.10 -6.02 -0.71
N GLU A 230 -23.57 -6.29 -1.89
CA GLU A 230 -24.34 -6.28 -3.14
C GLU A 230 -25.44 -7.34 -3.15
N ARG A 231 -25.21 -8.50 -2.52
CA ARG A 231 -26.26 -9.51 -2.32
C ARG A 231 -27.35 -9.00 -1.39
N ASP A 232 -27.00 -8.36 -0.28
CA ASP A 232 -27.98 -7.73 0.61
C ASP A 232 -28.77 -6.65 -0.14
N CYS A 233 -28.07 -5.79 -0.84
CA CYS A 233 -28.63 -4.73 -1.65
C CYS A 233 -29.67 -5.26 -2.65
N ASN A 234 -29.36 -6.32 -3.38
CA ASN A 234 -30.26 -6.95 -4.35
C ASN A 234 -31.42 -7.71 -3.68
N SER A 235 -31.22 -8.20 -2.47
CA SER A 235 -32.25 -8.91 -1.69
C SER A 235 -33.22 -7.96 -1.00
N ALA A 236 -32.68 -6.96 -0.28
CA ALA A 236 -33.47 -6.02 0.52
C ALA A 236 -34.12 -4.90 -0.32
N ARG A 237 -33.44 -4.47 -1.40
CA ARG A 237 -33.88 -3.44 -2.37
C ARG A 237 -34.25 -2.08 -1.77
N LYS A 238 -33.55 -1.66 -0.70
CA LYS A 238 -33.97 -0.47 0.07
C LYS A 238 -32.86 0.44 0.60
N TYR A 239 -31.57 0.09 0.46
CA TYR A 239 -30.46 0.86 0.98
C TYR A 239 -29.45 1.21 -0.11
N TRP A 240 -28.84 2.38 0.04
CA TRP A 240 -27.62 2.76 -0.65
C TRP A 240 -26.44 2.57 0.30
N HIS A 241 -25.51 1.70 -0.06
CA HIS A 241 -24.31 1.41 0.71
C HIS A 241 -23.16 2.26 0.23
N PHE A 242 -22.63 3.11 1.10
CA PHE A 242 -21.45 3.93 0.85
C PHE A 242 -20.26 3.23 1.51
N VAL A 243 -19.34 2.74 0.70
CA VAL A 243 -18.21 1.91 1.14
C VAL A 243 -16.94 2.67 0.92
N LYS A 244 -16.32 3.16 2.00
CA LYS A 244 -14.98 3.71 1.97
C LYS A 244 -13.98 2.58 1.99
N LEU A 245 -13.02 2.60 1.05
CA LEU A 245 -11.96 1.61 0.91
C LEU A 245 -10.63 2.22 1.28
N MET A 246 -9.85 1.52 2.10
CA MET A 246 -8.48 1.94 2.43
C MET A 246 -7.65 2.08 1.15
N GLY A 247 -6.65 2.96 1.18
CA GLY A 247 -5.84 3.35 0.04
C GLY A 247 -5.79 4.87 -0.07
N ARG A 248 -4.75 5.47 0.57
CA ARG A 248 -4.68 6.93 0.74
C ARG A 248 -4.18 7.63 -0.52
N SER A 249 -3.12 7.08 -1.11
CA SER A 249 -2.32 7.81 -2.10
C SER A 249 -2.78 7.62 -3.55
N ALA A 250 -3.66 6.65 -3.81
CA ALA A 250 -4.16 6.31 -5.14
C ALA A 250 -5.44 5.48 -5.03
N SER A 251 -6.20 5.39 -6.12
CA SER A 251 -7.48 4.69 -6.17
C SER A 251 -7.39 3.25 -6.69
N HIS A 252 -6.19 2.62 -6.67
CA HIS A 252 -6.00 1.27 -7.21
C HIS A 252 -6.91 0.23 -6.53
N ILE A 253 -7.07 0.28 -5.20
CA ILE A 253 -7.94 -0.63 -4.46
C ILE A 253 -9.40 -0.47 -4.91
N ALA A 254 -9.88 0.78 -5.00
CA ALA A 254 -11.25 1.04 -5.42
C ALA A 254 -11.50 0.57 -6.85
N LEU A 255 -10.55 0.82 -7.76
CA LEU A 255 -10.64 0.37 -9.16
C LEU A 255 -10.65 -1.15 -9.27
N GLU A 256 -9.75 -1.85 -8.56
CA GLU A 256 -9.72 -3.31 -8.54
C GLU A 256 -11.02 -3.90 -8.01
N CYS A 257 -11.52 -3.41 -6.86
CA CYS A 257 -12.78 -3.86 -6.31
C CYS A 257 -13.97 -3.59 -7.26
N ALA A 258 -13.98 -2.45 -7.95
CA ALA A 258 -15.01 -2.14 -8.92
C ALA A 258 -14.99 -3.09 -10.13
N LEU A 259 -13.80 -3.45 -10.63
CA LEU A 259 -13.65 -4.43 -11.72
C LEU A 259 -14.07 -5.84 -11.30
N GLN A 260 -13.92 -6.17 -10.00
CA GLN A 260 -14.28 -7.46 -9.45
C GLN A 260 -15.77 -7.60 -9.14
N THR A 261 -16.47 -6.51 -8.75
CA THR A 261 -17.83 -6.57 -8.18
C THR A 261 -18.87 -5.82 -9.01
N GLN A 262 -18.48 -4.88 -9.88
CA GLN A 262 -19.36 -4.07 -10.72
C GLN A 262 -20.43 -3.28 -9.94
N PRO A 263 -20.03 -2.45 -8.94
CA PRO A 263 -20.94 -1.62 -8.16
C PRO A 263 -21.61 -0.55 -9.03
N ASN A 264 -22.66 0.10 -8.52
CA ASN A 264 -23.33 1.16 -9.26
C ASN A 264 -22.43 2.39 -9.47
N ILE A 265 -21.64 2.73 -8.46
CA ILE A 265 -20.72 3.87 -8.52
C ILE A 265 -19.38 3.47 -7.91
N CYS A 266 -18.30 3.82 -8.58
CA CYS A 266 -16.97 3.84 -8.00
C CYS A 266 -16.32 5.19 -8.33
N LEU A 267 -15.89 5.91 -7.31
CA LEU A 267 -15.15 7.16 -7.47
C LEU A 267 -13.68 6.83 -7.67
N ILE A 268 -13.04 7.51 -8.61
CA ILE A 268 -11.61 7.42 -8.88
C ILE A 268 -11.01 8.81 -8.63
N SER A 269 -10.19 8.92 -7.61
CA SER A 269 -9.65 10.19 -7.13
C SER A 269 -8.85 10.93 -8.20
N GLU A 270 -8.06 10.20 -8.97
CA GLU A 270 -7.24 10.74 -10.06
C GLU A 270 -8.10 11.33 -11.20
N GLU A 271 -9.24 10.72 -11.49
CA GLU A 271 -10.18 11.27 -12.47
C GLU A 271 -10.84 12.57 -11.96
N ILE A 272 -11.22 12.59 -10.68
CA ILE A 272 -11.80 13.76 -10.03
C ILE A 272 -10.83 14.92 -10.06
N GLN A 273 -9.55 14.67 -9.77
CA GLN A 273 -8.50 15.68 -9.86
C GLN A 273 -8.28 16.17 -11.30
N ALA A 274 -8.17 15.25 -12.26
CA ALA A 274 -7.94 15.59 -13.66
C ALA A 274 -9.08 16.40 -14.29
N LYS A 275 -10.31 16.21 -13.80
CA LYS A 275 -11.50 16.96 -14.25
C LYS A 275 -11.79 18.22 -13.43
N ASP A 276 -10.93 18.56 -12.47
CA ASP A 276 -11.12 19.71 -11.55
C ASP A 276 -12.50 19.68 -10.85
N GLN A 277 -12.98 18.48 -10.48
CA GLN A 277 -14.30 18.31 -9.88
C GLN A 277 -14.31 18.79 -8.43
N THR A 278 -15.39 19.46 -8.07
CA THR A 278 -15.68 19.87 -6.70
C THR A 278 -16.44 18.78 -5.94
N LEU A 279 -16.53 18.91 -4.63
CA LEU A 279 -17.36 18.01 -3.81
C LEU A 279 -18.84 18.05 -4.23
N ASN A 280 -19.33 19.22 -4.66
CA ASN A 280 -20.70 19.37 -5.20
C ASN A 280 -20.89 18.59 -6.51
N ASP A 281 -19.93 18.59 -7.42
CA ASP A 281 -20.03 17.83 -8.68
C ASP A 281 -20.12 16.35 -8.41
N ILE A 282 -19.36 15.85 -7.43
CA ILE A 282 -19.42 14.46 -6.98
C ILE A 282 -20.80 14.12 -6.42
N VAL A 283 -21.34 15.00 -5.57
CA VAL A 283 -22.67 14.84 -4.95
C VAL A 283 -23.77 14.85 -6.02
N GLU A 284 -23.71 15.76 -6.99
CA GLU A 284 -24.67 15.83 -8.10
C GLU A 284 -24.63 14.56 -8.95
N TYR A 285 -23.42 14.08 -9.32
CA TYR A 285 -23.26 12.83 -10.07
C TYR A 285 -23.90 11.64 -9.35
N ILE A 286 -23.69 11.50 -8.04
CA ILE A 286 -24.29 10.41 -7.25
C ILE A 286 -25.82 10.59 -7.18
N ALA A 287 -26.30 11.81 -6.89
CA ALA A 287 -27.72 12.12 -6.79
C ALA A 287 -28.49 11.84 -8.10
N ASP A 288 -27.89 12.15 -9.25
CA ASP A 288 -28.44 11.86 -10.57
C ASP A 288 -28.66 10.36 -10.78
N ILE A 289 -27.67 9.55 -10.41
CA ILE A 289 -27.78 8.07 -10.52
C ILE A 289 -28.84 7.53 -9.55
N VAL A 290 -28.86 8.04 -8.32
CA VAL A 290 -29.88 7.66 -7.32
C VAL A 290 -31.28 7.99 -7.86
N ALA A 291 -31.48 9.20 -8.41
CA ALA A 291 -32.76 9.63 -8.95
C ALA A 291 -33.17 8.81 -10.20
N TYR A 292 -32.25 8.54 -11.10
CA TYR A 292 -32.49 7.69 -12.26
C TYR A 292 -32.96 6.29 -11.84
N ARG A 293 -32.20 5.65 -10.95
CA ARG A 293 -32.54 4.30 -10.47
C ARG A 293 -33.88 4.27 -9.69
N ALA A 294 -34.15 5.31 -8.91
CA ALA A 294 -35.41 5.43 -8.20
C ALA A 294 -36.62 5.55 -9.15
N ALA A 295 -36.48 6.25 -10.28
CA ALA A 295 -37.52 6.32 -11.32
C ALA A 295 -37.81 4.94 -11.94
N GLU A 296 -36.81 4.04 -11.96
CA GLU A 296 -36.97 2.64 -12.36
C GLU A 296 -37.38 1.71 -11.20
N GLY A 297 -37.79 2.27 -10.06
CA GLY A 297 -38.20 1.50 -8.88
C GLY A 297 -37.06 0.88 -8.08
N LYS A 298 -35.78 1.24 -8.36
CA LYS A 298 -34.56 0.72 -7.74
C LYS A 298 -34.03 1.70 -6.71
N ASN A 299 -34.55 1.69 -5.48
CA ASN A 299 -34.12 2.57 -4.38
C ASN A 299 -32.92 1.99 -3.60
N PHE A 300 -31.96 1.40 -4.28
CA PHE A 300 -30.80 0.74 -3.70
C PHE A 300 -29.60 0.81 -4.62
N GLY A 301 -28.40 0.69 -4.05
CA GLY A 301 -27.16 0.66 -4.81
C GLY A 301 -25.93 0.63 -3.91
N VAL A 302 -24.75 0.53 -4.54
CA VAL A 302 -23.45 0.51 -3.88
C VAL A 302 -22.55 1.58 -4.48
N VAL A 303 -21.92 2.38 -3.62
CA VAL A 303 -20.96 3.43 -3.95
C VAL A 303 -19.64 3.11 -3.30
N LEU A 304 -18.59 2.92 -4.09
CA LEU A 304 -17.21 2.76 -3.61
C LEU A 304 -16.49 4.10 -3.60
N ILE A 305 -15.83 4.40 -2.48
CA ILE A 305 -15.16 5.68 -2.23
C ILE A 305 -13.72 5.42 -1.80
N PRO A 306 -12.71 5.90 -2.53
CA PRO A 306 -11.32 5.83 -2.08
C PRO A 306 -11.11 6.64 -0.80
N GLU A 307 -10.34 6.11 0.15
CA GLU A 307 -10.00 6.79 1.41
C GLU A 307 -9.38 8.17 1.17
N GLY A 308 -8.50 8.28 0.18
CA GLY A 308 -7.78 9.50 -0.15
C GLY A 308 -8.56 10.55 -0.93
N LEU A 309 -9.83 10.29 -1.30
CA LEU A 309 -10.61 11.16 -2.18
C LEU A 309 -10.52 12.65 -1.85
N ILE A 310 -10.59 13.00 -0.58
CA ILE A 310 -10.59 14.39 -0.10
C ILE A 310 -9.32 15.13 -0.54
N GLU A 311 -8.18 14.48 -0.54
CA GLU A 311 -6.89 15.10 -0.94
C GLU A 311 -6.83 15.38 -2.45
N PHE A 312 -7.59 14.64 -3.25
CA PHE A 312 -7.61 14.77 -4.71
C PHE A 312 -8.64 15.79 -5.22
N ILE A 313 -9.53 16.32 -4.36
CA ILE A 313 -10.40 17.44 -4.72
C ILE A 313 -9.53 18.71 -4.74
N PRO A 314 -9.32 19.36 -5.91
CA PRO A 314 -8.24 20.34 -6.07
C PRO A 314 -8.26 21.49 -5.05
N ALA A 315 -9.43 22.04 -4.75
CA ALA A 315 -9.56 23.11 -3.74
C ALA A 315 -9.15 22.63 -2.33
N ILE A 316 -9.53 21.40 -1.96
CA ILE A 316 -9.19 20.83 -0.66
C ILE A 316 -7.71 20.40 -0.64
N GLY A 317 -7.18 19.88 -1.74
CA GLY A 317 -5.76 19.55 -1.86
C GLY A 317 -4.85 20.78 -1.66
N ARG A 318 -5.20 21.93 -2.26
CA ARG A 318 -4.47 23.20 -2.03
C ARG A 318 -4.54 23.65 -0.56
N LEU A 319 -5.72 23.55 0.05
CA LEU A 319 -5.89 23.83 1.48
C LEU A 319 -5.02 22.93 2.35
N ILE A 320 -5.00 21.63 2.09
CA ILE A 320 -4.17 20.65 2.84
C ILE A 320 -2.69 21.01 2.72
N GLN A 321 -2.22 21.38 1.54
CA GLN A 321 -0.83 21.80 1.34
C GLN A 321 -0.46 23.02 2.17
N GLU A 322 -1.30 24.07 2.16
CA GLU A 322 -1.08 25.27 2.97
C GLU A 322 -1.12 24.97 4.48
N LEU A 323 -2.06 24.12 4.91
CA LEU A 323 -2.12 23.64 6.30
C LEU A 323 -0.86 22.85 6.69
N ASN A 324 -0.32 22.02 5.81
CA ASN A 324 0.92 21.30 6.07
C ASN A 324 2.10 22.24 6.26
N ASP A 325 2.24 23.26 5.41
CA ASP A 325 3.30 24.26 5.53
C ASP A 325 3.12 25.09 6.83
N LEU A 326 1.89 25.48 7.16
CA LEU A 326 1.57 26.23 8.38
C LEU A 326 1.91 25.43 9.67
N LEU A 327 1.48 24.17 9.72
CA LEU A 327 1.73 23.31 10.88
C LEU A 327 3.20 22.88 10.99
N ALA A 328 3.92 22.76 9.88
CA ALA A 328 5.36 22.51 9.90
C ALA A 328 6.13 23.70 10.51
N ALA A 329 5.69 24.93 10.23
CA ALA A 329 6.33 26.16 10.72
C ALA A 329 5.98 26.50 12.18
N HIS A 330 4.75 26.21 12.63
CA HIS A 330 4.19 26.71 13.88
C HIS A 330 3.50 25.64 14.75
N GLY A 331 3.68 24.36 14.44
CA GLY A 331 2.92 23.26 15.06
C GLY A 331 3.01 23.21 16.59
N ALA A 332 4.17 23.49 17.18
CA ALA A 332 4.36 23.46 18.64
C ALA A 332 3.49 24.51 19.35
N ASP A 333 3.40 25.71 18.82
CA ASP A 333 2.58 26.79 19.40
C ASP A 333 1.09 26.50 19.19
N TYR A 334 0.73 26.01 18.00
CA TYR A 334 -0.63 25.65 17.61
C TYR A 334 -1.22 24.53 18.49
N MET A 335 -0.46 23.48 18.77
CA MET A 335 -0.94 22.32 19.56
C MET A 335 -1.22 22.67 21.03
N ASN A 336 -0.67 23.76 21.54
CA ASN A 336 -0.95 24.26 22.89
C ASN A 336 -2.24 25.08 23.00
N LEU A 337 -2.89 25.40 21.88
CA LEU A 337 -4.14 26.15 21.84
C LEU A 337 -5.35 25.24 22.11
N ASP A 338 -6.43 25.80 22.68
CA ASP A 338 -7.73 25.14 22.69
C ASP A 338 -8.36 25.08 21.28
N LYS A 339 -9.44 24.31 21.15
CA LYS A 339 -10.06 24.05 19.83
C LYS A 339 -10.54 25.31 19.09
N ASP A 340 -11.09 26.26 19.82
CA ASP A 340 -11.62 27.50 19.22
C ASP A 340 -10.47 28.41 18.81
N ALA A 341 -9.44 28.50 19.63
CA ALA A 341 -8.21 29.23 19.34
C ALA A 341 -7.45 28.60 18.17
N GLN A 342 -7.42 27.26 18.04
CA GLN A 342 -6.84 26.55 16.90
C GLN A 342 -7.57 26.91 15.60
N ARG A 343 -8.90 26.88 15.59
CA ARG A 343 -9.69 27.26 14.42
C ARG A 343 -9.45 28.74 14.02
N LYS A 344 -9.43 29.63 15.00
CA LYS A 344 -9.16 31.05 14.78
C LYS A 344 -7.77 31.25 14.20
N TYR A 345 -6.76 30.60 14.76
CA TYR A 345 -5.39 30.66 14.29
C TYR A 345 -5.27 30.26 12.82
N ILE A 346 -5.88 29.15 12.43
CA ILE A 346 -5.89 28.70 11.02
C ILE A 346 -6.53 29.75 10.13
N LEU A 347 -7.72 30.27 10.48
CA LEU A 347 -8.43 31.27 9.68
C LEU A 347 -7.67 32.59 9.55
N GLU A 348 -6.81 32.93 10.50
CA GLU A 348 -5.96 34.13 10.45
C GLU A 348 -4.72 33.98 9.56
N HIS A 349 -4.26 32.74 9.33
CA HIS A 349 -3.01 32.44 8.62
C HIS A 349 -3.22 31.86 7.21
N LEU A 350 -4.41 31.39 6.87
CA LEU A 350 -4.72 30.90 5.54
C LEU A 350 -4.85 32.03 4.52
N SER A 351 -4.45 31.72 3.28
CA SER A 351 -4.76 32.58 2.11
C SER A 351 -6.27 32.77 1.96
N THR A 352 -6.69 33.84 1.30
CA THR A 352 -8.12 34.17 1.11
C THR A 352 -8.89 33.02 0.45
N GLU A 353 -8.30 32.35 -0.56
CA GLU A 353 -8.92 31.24 -1.29
C GLU A 353 -9.10 30.02 -0.39
N ASN A 354 -8.04 29.61 0.31
CA ASN A 354 -8.08 28.45 1.18
C ASN A 354 -8.89 28.68 2.45
N LYS A 355 -8.95 29.93 2.93
CA LYS A 355 -9.86 30.31 4.01
C LYS A 355 -11.32 30.09 3.60
N ALA A 356 -11.72 30.55 2.41
CA ALA A 356 -13.06 30.32 1.89
C ALA A 356 -13.37 28.83 1.76
N THR A 357 -12.43 28.04 1.23
CA THR A 357 -12.56 26.57 1.16
C THR A 357 -12.73 25.96 2.56
N PHE A 358 -11.90 26.35 3.53
CA PHE A 358 -11.94 25.83 4.90
C PHE A 358 -13.28 26.13 5.60
N GLU A 359 -13.83 27.32 5.38
CA GLU A 359 -15.13 27.75 5.94
C GLU A 359 -16.32 26.98 5.35
N THR A 360 -16.22 26.47 4.11
CA THR A 360 -17.27 25.66 3.47
C THR A 360 -17.28 24.20 3.91
N LEU A 361 -16.18 23.71 4.52
CA LEU A 361 -16.11 22.33 4.98
C LEU A 361 -16.97 22.10 6.24
N PRO A 362 -17.62 20.94 6.36
CA PRO A 362 -18.22 20.52 7.61
C PRO A 362 -17.21 20.55 8.76
N GLU A 363 -17.67 20.94 9.94
CA GLU A 363 -16.79 21.16 11.12
C GLU A 363 -15.90 19.95 11.43
N GLY A 364 -16.45 18.73 11.35
CA GLY A 364 -15.69 17.49 11.58
C GLY A 364 -14.54 17.29 10.60
N VAL A 365 -14.75 17.61 9.31
CA VAL A 365 -13.71 17.52 8.26
C VAL A 365 -12.68 18.61 8.45
N ALA A 366 -13.10 19.88 8.60
CA ALA A 366 -12.21 21.00 8.84
C ALA A 366 -11.31 20.76 10.05
N ARG A 367 -11.89 20.23 11.13
CA ARG A 367 -11.13 19.86 12.33
C ARG A 367 -10.13 18.74 12.05
N GLN A 368 -10.54 17.68 11.35
CA GLN A 368 -9.64 16.57 11.06
C GLN A 368 -8.45 16.99 10.21
N LEU A 369 -8.67 17.90 9.23
CA LEU A 369 -7.59 18.49 8.43
C LEU A 369 -6.64 19.37 9.26
N SER A 370 -7.07 19.84 10.39
CA SER A 370 -6.30 20.72 11.30
C SER A 370 -5.53 19.99 12.38
N LEU A 371 -5.72 18.66 12.52
CA LEU A 371 -5.04 17.84 13.50
C LEU A 371 -3.59 17.52 13.07
N ASP A 372 -2.86 16.91 14.01
CA ASP A 372 -1.49 16.48 13.83
C ASP A 372 -1.30 15.55 12.62
N ARG A 373 -0.10 15.57 12.10
CA ARG A 373 0.32 14.74 10.97
C ARG A 373 0.92 13.43 11.46
N ASP A 374 0.92 12.42 10.58
CA ASP A 374 1.70 11.21 10.84
C ASP A 374 3.22 11.53 10.83
N PRO A 375 4.10 10.62 11.29
CA PRO A 375 5.55 10.86 11.29
C PRO A 375 6.15 11.19 9.92
N HIS A 376 5.44 10.92 8.84
CA HIS A 376 5.83 11.24 7.46
C HIS A 376 5.27 12.60 6.98
N GLY A 377 4.51 13.32 7.83
CA GLY A 377 3.92 14.62 7.52
C GLY A 377 2.60 14.59 6.75
N ASN A 378 1.91 13.44 6.70
CA ASN A 378 0.67 13.28 5.97
C ASN A 378 -0.56 13.46 6.87
N VAL A 379 -1.65 14.00 6.29
CA VAL A 379 -2.98 14.00 6.93
C VAL A 379 -3.44 12.57 7.18
N GLN A 380 -4.08 12.34 8.33
CA GLN A 380 -4.66 11.03 8.64
C GLN A 380 -6.08 10.92 8.04
N VAL A 381 -6.14 10.79 6.72
CA VAL A 381 -7.41 10.78 5.95
C VAL A 381 -8.34 9.62 6.31
N SER A 382 -7.81 8.51 6.83
CA SER A 382 -8.61 7.38 7.34
C SER A 382 -9.60 7.79 8.44
N LEU A 383 -9.26 8.84 9.21
CA LEU A 383 -10.13 9.39 10.26
C LEU A 383 -11.23 10.31 9.73
N ILE A 384 -11.20 10.68 8.45
CA ILE A 384 -12.25 11.48 7.82
C ILE A 384 -13.35 10.53 7.34
N GLU A 385 -14.56 10.67 7.88
CA GLU A 385 -15.73 9.86 7.50
C GLU A 385 -16.32 10.35 6.16
N THR A 386 -15.52 10.27 5.09
CA THR A 386 -15.87 10.77 3.74
C THR A 386 -17.13 10.11 3.21
N GLU A 387 -17.37 8.84 3.52
CA GLU A 387 -18.57 8.08 3.14
C GLU A 387 -19.85 8.64 3.77
N LYS A 388 -19.77 9.10 5.01
CA LYS A 388 -20.89 9.77 5.69
C LYS A 388 -21.10 11.17 5.13
N LEU A 389 -20.03 11.95 5.01
CA LEU A 389 -20.09 13.30 4.44
C LEU A 389 -20.81 13.30 3.09
N ILE A 390 -20.34 12.47 2.16
CA ILE A 390 -20.92 12.43 0.81
C ILE A 390 -22.38 11.98 0.86
N SER A 391 -22.71 10.95 1.63
CA SER A 391 -24.09 10.45 1.72
C SER A 391 -25.06 11.46 2.32
N GLU A 392 -24.65 12.24 3.32
CA GLU A 392 -25.45 13.31 3.93
C GLU A 392 -25.68 14.46 2.95
N MET A 393 -24.65 14.82 2.18
CA MET A 393 -24.79 15.83 1.13
C MET A 393 -25.72 15.37 0.00
N VAL A 394 -25.61 14.08 -0.40
CA VAL A 394 -26.53 13.47 -1.37
C VAL A 394 -27.97 13.45 -0.84
N ALA A 395 -28.18 13.09 0.41
CA ALA A 395 -29.51 13.12 1.05
C ALA A 395 -30.09 14.54 1.00
N THR A 396 -29.31 15.55 1.37
CA THR A 396 -29.73 16.96 1.34
C THR A 396 -30.09 17.41 -0.07
N LYS A 397 -29.31 17.03 -1.07
CA LYS A 397 -29.58 17.34 -2.49
C LYS A 397 -30.87 16.66 -2.97
N LEU A 398 -31.07 15.40 -2.64
CA LEU A 398 -32.28 14.65 -3.00
C LEU A 398 -33.54 15.21 -2.31
N ASP A 399 -33.44 15.69 -1.07
CA ASP A 399 -34.52 16.36 -0.36
C ASP A 399 -34.90 17.70 -1.02
N GLN A 400 -33.90 18.44 -1.49
CA GLN A 400 -34.15 19.63 -2.31
C GLN A 400 -34.89 19.26 -3.60
N TRP A 401 -34.39 18.27 -4.34
CA TRP A 401 -35.03 17.81 -5.58
C TRP A 401 -36.42 17.23 -5.37
N LYS A 402 -36.70 16.65 -4.20
CA LYS A 402 -38.04 16.21 -3.84
C LYS A 402 -39.01 17.38 -3.68
N LYS A 403 -38.57 18.47 -3.06
CA LYS A 403 -39.36 19.72 -2.96
C LYS A 403 -39.61 20.34 -4.34
N GLU A 404 -38.66 20.24 -5.26
CA GLU A 404 -38.75 20.71 -6.65
C GLU A 404 -39.56 19.74 -7.55
N GLY A 405 -39.95 18.56 -7.06
CA GLY A 405 -40.66 17.55 -7.84
C GLY A 405 -39.80 16.72 -8.79
N LYS A 406 -38.46 16.88 -8.74
CA LYS A 406 -37.49 16.17 -9.57
C LYS A 406 -37.17 14.75 -9.08
N TYR A 407 -37.33 14.51 -7.78
CA TYR A 407 -37.04 13.21 -7.15
C TYR A 407 -38.27 12.69 -6.41
N LYS A 408 -38.66 11.46 -6.65
CA LYS A 408 -39.82 10.80 -6.02
C LYS A 408 -39.45 9.52 -5.29
N GLY A 409 -38.20 9.18 -5.23
CA GLY A 409 -37.70 7.94 -4.63
C GLY A 409 -37.64 7.99 -3.10
N LYS A 410 -37.08 6.91 -2.54
CA LYS A 410 -36.68 6.79 -1.14
C LYS A 410 -35.17 6.64 -1.09
N PHE A 411 -34.53 7.39 -0.21
CA PHE A 411 -33.08 7.30 0.00
C PHE A 411 -32.80 7.01 1.48
N ALA A 412 -32.02 5.96 1.71
CA ALA A 412 -31.51 5.60 3.03
C ALA A 412 -30.11 5.04 2.84
N ALA A 413 -29.13 5.63 3.53
CA ALA A 413 -27.72 5.26 3.41
C ALA A 413 -27.28 4.30 4.52
N GLN A 414 -26.38 3.40 4.18
CA GLN A 414 -25.59 2.58 5.10
C GLN A 414 -24.11 2.87 4.83
N HIS A 415 -23.29 2.92 5.87
CA HIS A 415 -21.88 3.29 5.77
C HIS A 415 -20.99 2.14 6.18
N HIS A 416 -19.90 1.97 5.41
CA HIS A 416 -18.89 0.95 5.66
C HIS A 416 -17.51 1.54 5.45
N PHE A 417 -16.55 1.11 6.26
CA PHE A 417 -15.14 1.35 6.04
C PHE A 417 -14.42 0.03 6.05
N PHE A 418 -13.84 -0.36 4.91
CA PHE A 418 -13.00 -1.55 4.79
C PHE A 418 -11.53 -1.15 4.81
N GLY A 419 -10.83 -1.58 5.85
CA GLY A 419 -9.49 -1.15 6.15
C GLY A 419 -8.62 -2.26 6.76
N TYR A 420 -8.61 -2.35 8.07
CA TYR A 420 -7.70 -3.24 8.80
C TYR A 420 -7.96 -4.73 8.59
N GLU A 421 -9.20 -5.12 8.31
CA GLU A 421 -9.58 -6.49 7.97
C GLU A 421 -8.84 -7.01 6.73
N GLY A 422 -8.67 -6.17 5.70
CA GLY A 422 -7.84 -6.49 4.53
C GLY A 422 -6.34 -6.44 4.82
N ARG A 423 -5.90 -5.47 5.65
CA ARG A 423 -4.47 -5.35 6.04
C ARG A 423 -3.96 -6.55 6.81
N CYS A 424 -4.81 -7.22 7.56
CA CYS A 424 -4.42 -8.29 8.48
C CYS A 424 -5.00 -9.64 8.08
N ALA A 425 -5.64 -9.75 6.93
CA ALA A 425 -6.12 -11.02 6.40
C ALA A 425 -4.95 -12.02 6.18
N ALA A 426 -5.24 -13.30 6.29
CA ALA A 426 -4.29 -14.33 5.86
C ALA A 426 -4.02 -14.15 4.36
N PRO A 427 -2.76 -14.25 3.91
CA PRO A 427 -2.42 -14.01 2.51
C PRO A 427 -3.16 -14.98 1.59
N SER A 428 -3.62 -14.47 0.43
CA SER A 428 -4.07 -15.30 -0.68
C SER A 428 -2.94 -16.24 -1.12
N ASN A 429 -3.24 -17.24 -1.94
CA ASN A 429 -2.17 -18.08 -2.51
C ASN A 429 -1.17 -17.24 -3.31
N PHE A 430 -1.66 -16.25 -4.06
CA PHE A 430 -0.79 -15.35 -4.80
C PHE A 430 0.18 -14.61 -3.88
N ASP A 431 -0.32 -13.91 -2.85
CA ASP A 431 0.54 -13.20 -1.91
C ASP A 431 1.41 -14.14 -1.08
N ALA A 432 0.95 -15.35 -0.75
CA ALA A 432 1.77 -16.34 -0.05
C ALA A 432 2.99 -16.74 -0.87
N ASP A 433 2.79 -17.07 -2.15
CA ASP A 433 3.86 -17.43 -3.08
C ASP A 433 4.78 -16.24 -3.39
N TYR A 434 4.17 -15.08 -3.69
CA TYR A 434 4.88 -13.86 -4.03
C TYR A 434 5.78 -13.36 -2.90
N CYS A 435 5.25 -13.29 -1.68
CA CYS A 435 6.01 -12.87 -0.51
C CYS A 435 7.14 -13.85 -0.15
N TYR A 436 6.88 -15.14 -0.26
CA TYR A 436 7.91 -16.15 -0.03
C TYR A 436 9.05 -16.03 -1.06
N ALA A 437 8.71 -15.82 -2.33
CA ALA A 437 9.68 -15.56 -3.38
C ALA A 437 10.46 -14.24 -3.18
N LEU A 438 9.82 -13.17 -2.67
CA LEU A 438 10.51 -11.93 -2.30
C LEU A 438 11.52 -12.14 -1.18
N GLY A 439 11.15 -12.91 -0.14
CA GLY A 439 12.07 -13.25 0.96
C GLY A 439 13.29 -14.05 0.46
N SER A 440 13.05 -15.08 -0.37
CA SER A 440 14.13 -15.86 -1.01
C SER A 440 15.00 -14.99 -1.92
N SER A 441 14.38 -14.05 -2.67
CA SER A 441 15.12 -13.10 -3.52
C SER A 441 16.02 -12.17 -2.70
N ALA A 442 15.53 -11.68 -1.56
CA ALA A 442 16.32 -10.85 -0.65
C ALA A 442 17.56 -11.61 -0.12
N ALA A 443 17.39 -12.89 0.28
CA ALA A 443 18.51 -13.74 0.68
C ALA A 443 19.54 -13.92 -0.44
N GLN A 444 19.10 -14.14 -1.68
CA GLN A 444 19.99 -14.27 -2.83
C GLN A 444 20.70 -12.98 -3.20
N LEU A 445 20.04 -11.81 -3.07
CA LEU A 445 20.72 -10.51 -3.24
C LEU A 445 21.85 -10.34 -2.21
N ILE A 446 21.59 -10.70 -0.94
CA ILE A 446 22.59 -10.64 0.13
C ILE A 446 23.76 -11.59 -0.16
N ALA A 447 23.47 -12.85 -0.50
CA ALA A 447 24.49 -13.86 -0.80
C ALA A 447 25.40 -13.47 -1.96
N ASN A 448 24.91 -12.66 -2.88
CA ASN A 448 25.65 -12.14 -4.03
C ASN A 448 26.17 -10.71 -3.82
N GLY A 449 26.30 -10.23 -2.58
CA GLY A 449 26.96 -8.98 -2.23
C GLY A 449 26.20 -7.71 -2.63
N LYS A 450 24.89 -7.77 -2.89
CA LYS A 450 24.10 -6.61 -3.31
C LYS A 450 23.64 -5.78 -2.10
N THR A 451 23.62 -4.45 -2.25
CA THR A 451 23.12 -3.49 -1.26
C THR A 451 22.41 -2.34 -1.95
N GLY A 452 21.42 -1.71 -1.31
CA GLY A 452 20.62 -0.64 -1.92
C GLY A 452 19.64 -1.13 -2.99
N TYR A 453 19.33 -2.41 -2.98
CA TYR A 453 18.36 -3.05 -3.87
C TYR A 453 17.03 -3.32 -3.17
N MET A 454 15.97 -3.33 -3.96
CA MET A 454 14.68 -3.91 -3.59
C MET A 454 14.53 -5.26 -4.29
N ALA A 455 14.13 -6.28 -3.54
CA ALA A 455 13.78 -7.60 -4.10
C ALA A 455 12.55 -7.47 -4.99
N ILE A 456 12.56 -8.10 -6.16
CA ILE A 456 11.46 -8.09 -7.11
C ILE A 456 11.13 -9.49 -7.63
N VAL A 457 9.87 -9.66 -8.02
CA VAL A 457 9.38 -10.82 -8.78
C VAL A 457 8.48 -10.29 -9.88
N LYS A 458 8.70 -10.73 -11.10
CA LYS A 458 8.03 -10.27 -12.33
C LYS A 458 7.38 -11.42 -13.07
N ASN A 459 6.59 -11.11 -14.09
CA ASN A 459 5.81 -12.05 -14.91
C ASN A 459 4.75 -12.79 -14.06
N THR A 460 4.16 -12.04 -13.12
CA THR A 460 3.28 -12.57 -12.08
C THR A 460 1.89 -12.97 -12.57
N THR A 461 1.52 -12.65 -13.82
CA THR A 461 0.32 -13.18 -14.49
C THR A 461 0.50 -14.60 -15.04
N ALA A 462 1.73 -15.08 -15.14
CA ALA A 462 2.04 -16.45 -15.55
C ALA A 462 2.05 -17.41 -14.33
N GLY A 463 2.19 -18.71 -14.58
CA GLY A 463 2.41 -19.68 -13.51
C GLY A 463 3.69 -19.37 -12.70
N THR A 464 3.71 -19.68 -11.41
CA THR A 464 4.79 -19.32 -10.48
C THR A 464 6.17 -19.84 -10.93
N ASP A 465 6.23 -20.98 -11.61
CA ASP A 465 7.45 -21.53 -12.20
C ASP A 465 8.07 -20.65 -13.30
N GLN A 466 7.27 -19.80 -13.92
CA GLN A 466 7.66 -18.86 -14.98
C GLN A 466 7.97 -17.45 -14.44
N TRP A 467 7.74 -17.20 -13.16
CA TRP A 467 8.07 -15.92 -12.56
C TRP A 467 9.57 -15.66 -12.62
N LYS A 468 9.94 -14.39 -12.73
CA LYS A 468 11.31 -13.92 -12.78
C LYS A 468 11.64 -13.16 -11.51
N ALA A 469 12.57 -13.71 -10.74
CA ALA A 469 13.04 -13.10 -9.50
C ALA A 469 14.35 -12.34 -9.70
N GLY A 470 14.58 -11.32 -8.89
CA GLY A 470 15.78 -10.49 -8.98
C GLY A 470 15.79 -9.31 -8.03
N GLY A 471 16.44 -8.23 -8.44
CA GLY A 471 16.53 -6.99 -7.68
C GLY A 471 16.60 -5.75 -8.56
N VAL A 472 15.99 -4.68 -8.07
CA VAL A 472 16.04 -3.34 -8.68
C VAL A 472 16.76 -2.37 -7.73
N PRO A 473 17.71 -1.54 -8.19
CA PRO A 473 18.28 -0.49 -7.36
C PRO A 473 17.19 0.47 -6.88
N ILE A 474 17.13 0.74 -5.58
CA ILE A 474 16.07 1.61 -5.03
C ILE A 474 16.16 3.02 -5.62
N THR A 475 17.36 3.51 -5.87
CA THR A 475 17.58 4.83 -6.50
C THR A 475 16.95 4.97 -7.89
N MET A 476 16.76 3.85 -8.63
CA MET A 476 16.10 3.87 -9.93
C MET A 476 14.63 4.36 -9.84
N MET A 477 13.98 4.15 -8.71
CA MET A 477 12.57 4.46 -8.51
C MET A 477 12.34 5.84 -7.88
N MET A 478 13.42 6.61 -7.63
CA MET A 478 13.36 7.87 -6.87
C MET A 478 13.18 9.10 -7.75
N ASN A 479 12.57 10.11 -7.14
CA ASN A 479 12.55 11.52 -7.55
C ASN A 479 12.70 12.42 -6.32
N MET A 480 12.75 13.73 -6.53
CA MET A 480 12.73 14.71 -5.44
C MET A 480 11.31 15.26 -5.27
N GLU A 481 10.79 15.23 -4.05
CA GLU A 481 9.49 15.80 -3.68
C GLU A 481 9.62 16.76 -2.50
N ARG A 482 8.74 17.77 -2.47
CA ARG A 482 8.66 18.66 -1.31
C ARG A 482 7.91 17.99 -0.17
N ARG A 483 8.62 17.74 0.94
CA ARG A 483 8.10 17.14 2.16
C ARG A 483 8.47 18.00 3.36
N ASN A 484 7.50 18.40 4.18
CA ASN A 484 7.74 19.26 5.35
C ASN A 484 8.57 20.53 5.01
N GLY A 485 8.26 21.17 3.87
CA GLY A 485 8.94 22.38 3.43
C GLY A 485 10.31 22.19 2.75
N GLU A 486 10.87 20.99 2.72
CA GLU A 486 12.17 20.64 2.15
C GLU A 486 12.04 19.71 0.94
N MET A 487 12.99 19.79 0.00
CA MET A 487 13.12 18.80 -1.09
C MET A 487 13.79 17.55 -0.58
N LYS A 488 13.09 16.40 -0.65
CA LYS A 488 13.58 15.10 -0.17
C LYS A 488 13.51 14.03 -1.26
N PRO A 489 14.48 13.10 -1.29
CA PRO A 489 14.39 11.94 -2.17
C PRO A 489 13.28 11.01 -1.68
N VAL A 490 12.42 10.57 -2.58
CA VAL A 490 11.33 9.63 -2.31
C VAL A 490 11.17 8.68 -3.47
N ILE A 491 10.68 7.47 -3.20
CA ILE A 491 10.21 6.56 -4.26
C ILE A 491 8.93 7.15 -4.86
N ARG A 492 8.91 7.29 -6.18
CA ARG A 492 7.76 7.82 -6.91
C ARG A 492 6.57 6.88 -6.78
N LYS A 493 5.43 7.43 -6.38
CA LYS A 493 4.17 6.69 -6.29
C LYS A 493 3.51 6.55 -7.66
N ALA A 494 2.95 5.37 -7.92
CA ALA A 494 2.12 5.14 -9.09
C ALA A 494 0.66 5.52 -8.79
N LEU A 495 0.11 6.43 -9.57
CA LEU A 495 -1.30 6.77 -9.57
C LEU A 495 -2.06 5.89 -10.56
N VAL A 496 -3.40 5.87 -10.48
CA VAL A 496 -4.23 5.24 -11.51
C VAL A 496 -4.07 6.00 -12.82
N GLU A 497 -3.59 5.31 -13.85
CA GLU A 497 -3.44 5.86 -15.21
C GLU A 497 -4.80 5.91 -15.89
N LEU A 498 -5.30 7.12 -16.19
CA LEU A 498 -6.62 7.31 -16.80
C LEU A 498 -6.68 6.87 -18.27
N ASP A 499 -5.55 6.69 -18.92
CA ASP A 499 -5.39 6.11 -20.24
C ASP A 499 -4.95 4.63 -20.20
N GLY A 500 -4.70 4.09 -19.01
CA GLY A 500 -4.35 2.68 -18.79
C GLY A 500 -5.51 1.71 -19.03
N ALA A 501 -5.19 0.45 -19.33
CA ALA A 501 -6.18 -0.58 -19.64
C ALA A 501 -7.18 -0.85 -18.49
N PRO A 502 -6.78 -0.89 -17.20
CA PRO A 502 -7.73 -1.09 -16.11
C PRO A 502 -8.78 0.02 -16.02
N PHE A 503 -8.36 1.29 -16.09
CA PHE A 503 -9.30 2.40 -16.03
C PHE A 503 -10.20 2.46 -17.27
N LYS A 504 -9.67 2.21 -18.47
CA LYS A 504 -10.46 2.11 -19.70
C LYS A 504 -11.52 1.02 -19.62
N SER A 505 -11.17 -0.16 -19.10
CA SER A 505 -12.12 -1.25 -18.88
C SER A 505 -13.26 -0.83 -17.95
N PHE A 506 -12.94 -0.15 -16.85
CA PHE A 506 -13.93 0.42 -15.94
C PHE A 506 -14.78 1.51 -16.60
N SER A 507 -14.15 2.52 -17.19
CA SER A 507 -14.83 3.72 -17.69
C SER A 507 -15.81 3.44 -18.84
N THR A 508 -15.56 2.42 -19.64
CA THR A 508 -16.46 2.00 -20.73
C THR A 508 -17.71 1.28 -20.23
N GLN A 509 -17.69 0.70 -19.05
CA GLN A 509 -18.77 -0.10 -18.50
C GLN A 509 -19.55 0.59 -17.38
N ARG A 510 -18.95 1.55 -16.68
CA ARG A 510 -19.50 2.15 -15.47
C ARG A 510 -20.88 2.79 -15.63
N GLU A 511 -21.20 3.34 -16.81
CA GLU A 511 -22.51 3.93 -17.07
C GLU A 511 -23.62 2.86 -17.07
N LYS A 512 -23.33 1.68 -17.60
CA LYS A 512 -24.22 0.52 -17.52
C LYS A 512 -24.37 0.07 -16.07
N TRP A 513 -23.27 -0.06 -15.34
CA TRP A 513 -23.30 -0.47 -13.93
C TRP A 513 -24.08 0.52 -13.06
N ALA A 514 -23.95 1.83 -13.33
CA ALA A 514 -24.68 2.88 -12.64
C ALA A 514 -26.20 2.72 -12.76
N LYS A 515 -26.70 2.42 -13.94
CA LYS A 515 -28.13 2.35 -14.27
C LYS A 515 -28.75 0.98 -14.00
N GLU A 516 -27.99 -0.07 -14.25
CA GLU A 516 -28.43 -1.46 -14.12
C GLU A 516 -27.92 -2.10 -12.82
N THR A 517 -28.35 -3.30 -12.52
CA THR A 517 -27.82 -4.11 -11.42
C THR A 517 -26.94 -5.20 -12.04
N CYS A 518 -25.64 -4.90 -12.15
CA CYS A 518 -24.65 -5.73 -12.82
C CYS A 518 -23.74 -6.49 -11.84
N TYR A 519 -24.12 -6.58 -10.58
CA TYR A 519 -23.30 -7.09 -9.48
C TYR A 519 -22.67 -8.46 -9.77
N VAL A 520 -21.39 -8.57 -9.42
CA VAL A 520 -20.63 -9.82 -9.44
C VAL A 520 -20.26 -10.17 -7.99
N TYR A 521 -20.50 -11.41 -7.61
CA TYR A 521 -20.25 -11.90 -6.27
C TYR A 521 -19.02 -12.81 -6.27
N PRO A 522 -17.81 -12.30 -5.95
CA PRO A 522 -16.58 -13.09 -6.06
C PRO A 522 -16.55 -14.33 -5.16
N GLY A 523 -17.25 -14.28 -4.03
CA GLY A 523 -17.18 -15.33 -3.01
C GLY A 523 -15.95 -15.20 -2.11
N PRO A 524 -15.74 -16.16 -1.19
CA PRO A 524 -14.68 -16.06 -0.19
C PRO A 524 -13.30 -16.30 -0.78
N ILE A 525 -12.29 -15.63 -0.21
CA ILE A 525 -10.89 -15.97 -0.43
C ILE A 525 -10.63 -17.35 0.14
N GLN A 526 -10.02 -18.22 -0.69
CA GLN A 526 -9.56 -19.54 -0.27
C GLN A 526 -8.24 -19.86 -0.94
N TYR A 527 -7.41 -20.65 -0.29
CA TYR A 527 -6.11 -21.04 -0.85
C TYR A 527 -6.05 -22.47 -1.36
N TRP A 528 -7.13 -23.22 -1.26
CA TRP A 528 -7.33 -24.46 -1.99
C TRP A 528 -8.57 -24.30 -2.89
N GLY A 529 -8.42 -24.65 -4.14
CA GLY A 529 -9.47 -24.53 -5.14
C GLY A 529 -8.88 -24.54 -6.55
N PRO A 530 -9.65 -24.23 -7.57
CA PRO A 530 -9.14 -24.13 -8.94
C PRO A 530 -8.03 -23.07 -9.02
N SER A 531 -6.87 -23.44 -9.57
CA SER A 531 -5.74 -22.53 -9.77
C SER A 531 -6.10 -21.29 -10.61
N SER A 532 -7.07 -21.41 -11.51
CA SER A 532 -7.60 -20.28 -12.28
C SER A 532 -8.35 -19.24 -11.44
N VAL A 533 -8.60 -19.52 -10.16
CA VAL A 533 -9.29 -18.60 -9.24
C VAL A 533 -8.39 -18.26 -8.04
N CYS A 534 -7.77 -19.28 -7.43
CA CYS A 534 -7.03 -19.12 -6.18
C CYS A 534 -5.60 -18.60 -6.38
N ASP A 535 -4.99 -18.94 -7.52
CA ASP A 535 -3.58 -18.67 -7.81
C ASP A 535 -3.38 -17.53 -8.83
N GLN A 536 -4.44 -16.85 -9.23
CA GLN A 536 -4.36 -15.73 -10.17
C GLN A 536 -4.04 -14.41 -9.45
N THR A 537 -3.41 -13.52 -10.19
CA THR A 537 -3.11 -12.16 -9.72
C THR A 537 -4.32 -11.22 -9.87
N THR A 538 -4.11 -9.92 -9.62
CA THR A 538 -5.15 -8.90 -9.71
C THR A 538 -5.65 -8.69 -11.14
N LYS A 539 -6.92 -8.32 -11.27
CA LYS A 539 -7.53 -8.00 -12.58
C LYS A 539 -6.86 -6.82 -13.26
N THR A 540 -6.44 -5.84 -12.49
CA THR A 540 -5.68 -4.69 -12.99
C THR A 540 -4.37 -5.14 -13.61
N LEU A 541 -3.62 -6.01 -12.94
CA LEU A 541 -2.36 -6.53 -13.48
C LEU A 541 -2.59 -7.41 -14.72
N GLU A 542 -3.60 -8.26 -14.71
CA GLU A 542 -3.99 -9.03 -15.92
C GLU A 542 -4.29 -8.11 -17.10
N LEU A 543 -5.09 -7.06 -16.88
CA LEU A 543 -5.45 -6.10 -17.93
C LEU A 543 -4.25 -5.30 -18.42
N GLU A 544 -3.37 -4.88 -17.53
CA GLU A 544 -2.16 -4.15 -17.89
C GLU A 544 -1.17 -4.99 -18.70
N GLN A 545 -1.19 -6.29 -18.52
CA GLN A 545 -0.31 -7.22 -19.22
C GLN A 545 -0.90 -7.73 -20.55
N GLN A 546 -2.17 -7.46 -20.83
CA GLN A 546 -2.77 -7.69 -22.14
C GLN A 546 -2.25 -6.65 -23.14
N LYS A 547 -1.10 -6.92 -23.76
CA LYS A 547 -0.50 -6.08 -24.80
C LYS A 547 -0.98 -6.50 -26.19
#